data_ded13309a6cd8c61af180097cc078345
#
_entry.id   ded13309a6cd8c61af180097cc078345
#
_cell.length_a   1.000
_cell.length_b   1.000
_cell.length_c   1.000
_cell.angle_alpha   90.00
_cell.angle_beta   90.00
_cell.angle_gamma   90.00
#
_symmetry.space_group_name_H-M   'P 1'
#
loop_
_entity.id
_entity.type
_entity.pdbx_description
1 polymer ?
#
loop_
_entity_poly.entity_id
_entity_poly.type
_entity_poly.pdbx_seq_one_letter_code
_entity_poly.pdbx_strand_id
1 'polypeptide(L)'
;MLEVLKERNFPYDELLLVASEKSVGKSIDFDGKMYQVIGLSEAVSQNPNIAIFSAGGSTSLEWAPKFAEVGTRVIDNSSAWRMDPSKKLIVPEINADLLEKDDRIIANPNCSTIQMVMALAPLHKKYGVKRVIVSTYQSITGTGIKAVQQLENESKGVEGEMVYPYPIHKNALPHCDIFEENGYTKEEMKLVRETKKILQDNHIKVTATAVRIPVVGGHSESVNIELGSPFSLEDIKELLNNTNGVTVKDNTFGNSYPMPIFAEGKDEVFVGRMRVDETNENTLNMWIVADNLRKGAATNTIQIAEYLIDKKIY
;
A
#
# COMPACT_ATOMS: atom_id res chain seq x y z
N MET A 1 -10.33 -0.22 7.35
CA MET A 1 -9.65 -0.98 8.42
C MET A 1 -10.62 -1.88 9.17
N LEU A 2 -11.65 -1.35 9.86
CA LEU A 2 -12.64 -2.15 10.59
C LEU A 2 -13.36 -3.16 9.68
N GLU A 3 -13.77 -2.77 8.47
CA GLU A 3 -14.37 -3.68 7.48
C GLU A 3 -13.46 -4.86 7.18
N VAL A 4 -12.16 -4.62 6.95
CA VAL A 4 -11.19 -5.68 6.66
C VAL A 4 -10.99 -6.61 7.87
N LEU A 5 -10.96 -6.07 9.11
CA LEU A 5 -10.93 -6.90 10.32
C LEU A 5 -12.12 -7.86 10.37
N LYS A 6 -13.32 -7.35 10.08
CA LYS A 6 -14.56 -8.16 10.07
C LYS A 6 -14.54 -9.21 8.95
N GLU A 7 -14.26 -8.80 7.71
CA GLU A 7 -14.23 -9.69 6.54
C GLU A 7 -13.22 -10.84 6.69
N ARG A 8 -12.08 -10.56 7.33
CA ARG A 8 -11.03 -11.55 7.59
C ARG A 8 -11.24 -12.37 8.87
N ASN A 9 -12.32 -12.10 9.62
CA ASN A 9 -12.59 -12.74 10.91
C ASN A 9 -11.36 -12.65 11.84
N PHE A 10 -10.73 -11.48 11.90
CA PHE A 10 -9.51 -11.27 12.68
C PHE A 10 -9.77 -11.57 14.16
N PRO A 11 -8.98 -12.46 14.81
CA PRO A 11 -9.21 -12.82 16.19
C PRO A 11 -8.77 -11.70 17.14
N TYR A 12 -9.68 -11.24 18.01
CA TYR A 12 -9.38 -10.31 19.11
C TYR A 12 -10.31 -10.56 20.28
N ASP A 13 -9.80 -10.40 21.50
CA ASP A 13 -10.60 -10.45 22.73
C ASP A 13 -11.24 -9.09 23.00
N GLU A 14 -10.49 -8.02 22.76
CA GLU A 14 -10.93 -6.64 22.97
C GLU A 14 -10.46 -5.75 21.80
N LEU A 15 -11.32 -4.80 21.42
CA LEU A 15 -11.03 -3.79 20.39
C LEU A 15 -11.14 -2.39 21.01
N LEU A 16 -10.08 -1.61 20.91
CA LEU A 16 -10.02 -0.22 21.33
C LEU A 16 -10.05 0.69 20.10
N LEU A 17 -11.04 1.57 20.00
CA LEU A 17 -11.11 2.60 18.97
C LEU A 17 -10.49 3.89 19.50
N VAL A 18 -9.37 4.29 18.87
CA VAL A 18 -8.55 5.40 19.36
C VAL A 18 -8.52 6.53 18.35
N ALA A 19 -8.74 7.75 18.79
CA ALA A 19 -8.66 8.93 17.94
C ALA A 19 -8.15 10.17 18.70
N SER A 20 -8.07 11.29 17.98
CA SER A 20 -7.71 12.59 18.58
C SER A 20 -8.77 13.04 19.60
N GLU A 21 -8.38 13.93 20.51
CA GLU A 21 -9.23 14.49 21.57
C GLU A 21 -10.58 15.01 21.08
N LYS A 22 -10.64 15.52 19.83
CA LYS A 22 -11.89 16.00 19.20
C LYS A 22 -12.93 14.89 18.96
N SER A 23 -12.51 13.64 19.01
CA SER A 23 -13.37 12.48 18.74
C SER A 23 -13.58 11.58 19.96
N VAL A 24 -12.87 11.84 21.05
CA VAL A 24 -13.04 11.11 22.32
C VAL A 24 -14.47 11.20 22.80
N GLY A 25 -15.03 10.09 23.30
CA GLY A 25 -16.40 9.96 23.76
C GLY A 25 -17.45 9.75 22.66
N LYS A 26 -17.09 9.85 21.36
CA LYS A 26 -18.00 9.43 20.28
C LYS A 26 -18.18 7.93 20.32
N SER A 27 -19.38 7.49 19.96
CA SER A 27 -19.69 6.07 19.83
C SER A 27 -19.69 5.66 18.36
N ILE A 28 -19.12 4.50 18.07
CA ILE A 28 -19.07 3.88 16.74
C ILE A 28 -19.69 2.49 16.85
N ASP A 29 -20.68 2.21 16.01
CA ASP A 29 -21.19 0.85 15.82
C ASP A 29 -20.25 0.07 14.92
N PHE A 30 -19.74 -1.03 15.43
CA PHE A 30 -18.96 -1.99 14.65
C PHE A 30 -19.41 -3.40 14.99
N ASP A 31 -19.87 -4.11 13.98
CA ASP A 31 -20.38 -5.48 14.04
C ASP A 31 -21.48 -5.68 15.09
N GLY A 32 -22.40 -4.72 15.20
CA GLY A 32 -23.52 -4.75 16.13
C GLY A 32 -23.16 -4.46 17.59
N LYS A 33 -21.92 -4.04 17.87
CA LYS A 33 -21.47 -3.60 19.19
C LYS A 33 -21.06 -2.13 19.16
N MET A 34 -21.52 -1.38 20.17
CA MET A 34 -21.14 0.03 20.32
C MET A 34 -19.77 0.13 21.04
N TYR A 35 -18.84 0.81 20.40
CA TYR A 35 -17.52 1.12 20.96
C TYR A 35 -17.40 2.61 21.22
N GLN A 36 -16.91 2.98 22.38
CA GLN A 36 -16.54 4.37 22.65
C GLN A 36 -15.12 4.65 22.15
N VAL A 37 -14.95 5.79 21.49
CA VAL A 37 -13.64 6.28 21.08
C VAL A 37 -12.92 6.83 22.30
N ILE A 38 -11.70 6.33 22.54
CA ILE A 38 -10.82 6.76 23.63
C ILE A 38 -9.63 7.58 23.11
N GLY A 39 -8.93 8.25 24.02
CA GLY A 39 -7.71 9.01 23.71
C GLY A 39 -6.45 8.12 23.64
N LEU A 40 -5.39 8.65 23.03
CA LEU A 40 -4.11 7.95 22.88
C LEU A 40 -3.46 7.60 24.25
N SER A 41 -3.49 8.52 25.22
CA SER A 41 -2.93 8.28 26.56
C SER A 41 -3.64 7.14 27.30
N GLU A 42 -4.96 7.10 27.19
CA GLU A 42 -5.78 6.05 27.78
C GLU A 42 -5.47 4.69 27.11
N ALA A 43 -5.39 4.68 25.77
CA ALA A 43 -5.06 3.47 25.04
C ALA A 43 -3.67 2.91 25.39
N VAL A 44 -2.66 3.75 25.58
CA VAL A 44 -1.32 3.31 26.06
C VAL A 44 -1.42 2.67 27.44
N SER A 45 -2.22 3.25 28.36
CA SER A 45 -2.35 2.71 29.74
C SER A 45 -3.03 1.34 29.80
N GLN A 46 -3.76 0.95 28.75
CA GLN A 46 -4.42 -0.36 28.64
C GLN A 46 -3.49 -1.46 28.11
N ASN A 47 -2.27 -1.13 27.69
CA ASN A 47 -1.25 -2.07 27.19
C ASN A 47 -1.77 -3.05 26.11
N PRO A 48 -2.36 -2.57 24.99
CA PRO A 48 -2.86 -3.47 23.97
C PRO A 48 -1.72 -4.29 23.36
N ASN A 49 -1.98 -5.54 22.98
CA ASN A 49 -0.98 -6.39 22.33
C ASN A 49 -0.52 -5.82 20.98
N ILE A 50 -1.48 -5.37 20.16
CA ILE A 50 -1.24 -4.83 18.83
C ILE A 50 -1.95 -3.48 18.70
N ALA A 51 -1.28 -2.49 18.14
CA ALA A 51 -1.85 -1.19 17.79
C ALA A 51 -1.64 -0.90 16.30
N ILE A 52 -2.73 -0.58 15.61
CA ILE A 52 -2.70 -0.21 14.19
C ILE A 52 -2.79 1.31 14.08
N PHE A 53 -1.78 1.93 13.50
CA PHE A 53 -1.68 3.37 13.33
C PHE A 53 -2.03 3.79 11.90
N SER A 54 -2.99 4.70 11.78
CA SER A 54 -3.39 5.33 10.52
C SER A 54 -3.71 6.83 10.73
N ALA A 55 -2.98 7.48 11.63
CA ALA A 55 -3.23 8.85 12.08
C ALA A 55 -2.21 9.88 11.57
N GLY A 56 -1.39 9.50 10.57
CA GLY A 56 -0.35 10.34 10.00
C GLY A 56 1.00 10.29 10.72
N GLY A 57 2.04 10.79 10.06
CA GLY A 57 3.42 10.61 10.49
C GLY A 57 3.77 11.31 11.81
N SER A 58 3.28 12.53 12.05
CA SER A 58 3.55 13.24 13.29
C SER A 58 3.00 12.52 14.53
N THR A 59 1.76 12.03 14.44
CA THR A 59 1.15 11.24 15.51
C THR A 59 1.91 9.93 15.71
N SER A 60 2.34 9.28 14.64
CA SER A 60 3.10 8.04 14.75
C SER A 60 4.47 8.25 15.39
N LEU A 61 5.20 9.29 15.00
CA LEU A 61 6.50 9.61 15.61
C LEU A 61 6.41 9.89 17.11
N GLU A 62 5.32 10.54 17.54
CA GLU A 62 5.11 10.85 18.95
C GLU A 62 4.65 9.64 19.78
N TRP A 63 3.71 8.84 19.24
CA TRP A 63 2.98 7.86 20.03
C TRP A 63 3.42 6.42 19.83
N ALA A 64 3.91 6.04 18.65
CA ALA A 64 4.36 4.66 18.43
C ALA A 64 5.46 4.22 19.42
N PRO A 65 6.46 5.06 19.78
CA PRO A 65 7.41 4.71 20.83
C PRO A 65 6.75 4.46 22.19
N LYS A 66 5.77 5.28 22.60
CA LYS A 66 5.07 5.13 23.89
C LYS A 66 4.30 3.80 23.97
N PHE A 67 3.65 3.39 22.87
CA PHE A 67 3.04 2.06 22.79
C PHE A 67 4.09 0.94 22.83
N ALA A 68 5.19 1.12 22.11
CA ALA A 68 6.29 0.15 22.11
C ALA A 68 6.91 -0.05 23.48
N GLU A 69 7.07 1.01 24.29
CA GLU A 69 7.60 0.99 25.66
C GLU A 69 6.75 0.13 26.60
N VAL A 70 5.44 0.11 26.45
CA VAL A 70 4.55 -0.74 27.23
C VAL A 70 4.39 -2.16 26.66
N GLY A 71 5.16 -2.50 25.62
CA GLY A 71 5.20 -3.84 25.05
C GLY A 71 4.31 -4.06 23.83
N THR A 72 3.49 -3.07 23.42
CA THR A 72 2.61 -3.16 22.26
C THR A 72 3.40 -3.31 20.96
N ARG A 73 2.89 -4.12 20.03
CA ARG A 73 3.33 -4.16 18.62
C ARG A 73 2.59 -3.10 17.82
N VAL A 74 3.30 -2.12 17.33
CA VAL A 74 2.73 -1.05 16.50
C VAL A 74 2.91 -1.41 15.04
N ILE A 75 1.82 -1.40 14.26
CA ILE A 75 1.85 -1.51 12.80
C ILE A 75 1.44 -0.16 12.24
N ASP A 76 2.36 0.54 11.59
CA ASP A 76 2.16 1.93 11.17
C ASP A 76 1.99 2.08 9.67
N ASN A 77 0.87 2.66 9.25
CA ASN A 77 0.56 2.96 7.85
C ASN A 77 1.16 4.28 7.36
N SER A 78 1.71 5.12 8.24
CA SER A 78 2.34 6.36 7.83
C SER A 78 3.71 6.13 7.19
N SER A 79 4.31 7.18 6.65
CA SER A 79 5.68 7.11 6.12
C SER A 79 6.77 7.28 7.18
N ALA A 80 6.40 7.47 8.45
CA ALA A 80 7.33 7.88 9.51
C ALA A 80 8.49 6.90 9.71
N TRP A 81 8.23 5.60 9.68
CA TRP A 81 9.20 4.56 10.01
C TRP A 81 9.71 3.77 8.81
N ARG A 82 9.15 3.99 7.63
CA ARG A 82 9.43 3.15 6.45
C ARG A 82 10.90 3.09 6.09
N MET A 83 11.60 4.23 6.20
CA MET A 83 13.03 4.32 5.84
C MET A 83 13.97 4.28 7.04
N ASP A 84 13.45 4.13 8.26
CA ASP A 84 14.27 3.85 9.44
C ASP A 84 14.94 2.48 9.28
N PRO A 85 16.29 2.38 9.32
CA PRO A 85 17.00 1.12 9.12
C PRO A 85 16.75 0.10 10.24
N SER A 86 16.33 0.55 11.43
CA SER A 86 16.00 -0.32 12.57
C SER A 86 14.58 -0.85 12.53
N LYS A 87 13.72 -0.38 11.60
CA LYS A 87 12.32 -0.80 11.50
C LYS A 87 12.11 -1.62 10.24
N LYS A 88 11.37 -2.71 10.39
CA LYS A 88 11.02 -3.59 9.25
C LYS A 88 9.90 -2.95 8.43
N LEU A 89 10.04 -3.04 7.12
CA LEU A 89 9.05 -2.59 6.13
C LEU A 89 8.46 -3.84 5.47
N ILE A 90 7.19 -4.17 5.78
CA ILE A 90 6.67 -5.52 5.58
C ILE A 90 5.53 -5.58 4.56
N VAL A 91 5.68 -6.49 3.60
CA VAL A 91 4.62 -7.05 2.78
C VAL A 91 4.57 -8.55 3.10
N PRO A 92 3.53 -9.05 3.77
CA PRO A 92 3.54 -10.40 4.35
C PRO A 92 3.88 -11.53 3.39
N GLU A 93 3.42 -11.46 2.16
CA GLU A 93 3.69 -12.48 1.14
C GLU A 93 5.15 -12.50 0.65
N ILE A 94 5.93 -11.45 0.99
CA ILE A 94 7.30 -11.27 0.47
C ILE A 94 8.34 -11.48 1.55
N ASN A 95 8.17 -10.85 2.71
CA ASN A 95 9.25 -10.70 3.68
C ASN A 95 8.80 -10.70 5.16
N ALA A 96 7.63 -11.28 5.49
CA ALA A 96 7.18 -11.36 6.88
C ALA A 96 8.10 -12.21 7.77
N ASP A 97 8.87 -13.11 7.18
CA ASP A 97 9.88 -13.93 7.85
C ASP A 97 11.04 -13.11 8.46
N LEU A 98 11.18 -11.84 8.08
CA LEU A 98 12.11 -10.90 8.70
C LEU A 98 11.66 -10.42 10.09
N LEU A 99 10.39 -10.63 10.46
CA LEU A 99 9.86 -10.17 11.74
C LEU A 99 10.38 -11.01 12.90
N GLU A 100 10.88 -10.32 13.93
CA GLU A 100 11.47 -10.89 15.13
C GLU A 100 10.68 -10.44 16.38
N LYS A 101 10.91 -11.15 17.52
CA LYS A 101 10.22 -10.84 18.79
C LYS A 101 10.50 -9.44 19.32
N ASP A 102 11.60 -8.82 18.93
CA ASP A 102 12.00 -7.50 19.39
C ASP A 102 11.51 -6.35 18.50
N ASP A 103 10.91 -6.67 17.35
CA ASP A 103 10.31 -5.67 16.47
C ASP A 103 9.04 -5.09 17.10
N ARG A 104 9.15 -3.90 17.71
CA ARG A 104 8.02 -3.22 18.37
C ARG A 104 7.26 -2.28 17.45
N ILE A 105 7.93 -1.70 16.44
CA ILE A 105 7.33 -0.81 15.45
C ILE A 105 7.61 -1.39 14.08
N ILE A 106 6.55 -1.71 13.36
CA ILE A 106 6.57 -2.35 12.04
C ILE A 106 5.94 -1.37 11.04
N ALA A 107 6.62 -1.07 9.96
CA ALA A 107 6.13 -0.15 8.95
C ALA A 107 5.34 -0.90 7.85
N ASN A 108 4.16 -0.37 7.51
CA ASN A 108 3.39 -0.76 6.34
C ASN A 108 3.79 0.11 5.15
N PRO A 109 4.14 -0.46 3.98
CA PRO A 109 4.65 0.31 2.85
C PRO A 109 3.62 1.24 2.20
N ASN A 110 4.08 2.04 1.26
CA ASN A 110 3.24 2.85 0.39
C ASN A 110 2.35 1.96 -0.49
N CYS A 111 1.13 2.42 -0.77
CA CYS A 111 0.12 1.65 -1.50
C CYS A 111 0.58 1.24 -2.91
N SER A 112 1.17 2.17 -3.67
CA SER A 112 1.71 1.86 -4.99
C SER A 112 2.92 0.93 -4.89
N THR A 113 3.79 1.12 -3.89
CA THR A 113 4.91 0.20 -3.66
C THR A 113 4.45 -1.22 -3.38
N ILE A 114 3.44 -1.42 -2.52
CA ILE A 114 2.93 -2.76 -2.19
C ILE A 114 2.48 -3.49 -3.45
N GLN A 115 1.61 -2.88 -4.26
CA GLN A 115 1.09 -3.55 -5.45
C GLN A 115 2.20 -3.86 -6.47
N MET A 116 3.16 -2.97 -6.65
CA MET A 116 4.28 -3.19 -7.55
C MET A 116 5.18 -4.34 -7.07
N VAL A 117 5.60 -4.33 -5.81
CA VAL A 117 6.53 -5.35 -5.30
C VAL A 117 5.90 -6.74 -5.21
N MET A 118 4.58 -6.85 -5.07
CA MET A 118 3.86 -8.12 -5.16
C MET A 118 4.09 -8.83 -6.50
N ALA A 119 4.14 -8.08 -7.60
CA ALA A 119 4.48 -8.63 -8.91
C ALA A 119 6.00 -8.76 -9.11
N LEU A 120 6.81 -7.83 -8.56
CA LEU A 120 8.27 -7.84 -8.74
C LEU A 120 8.98 -8.93 -7.94
N ALA A 121 8.54 -9.24 -6.72
CA ALA A 121 9.27 -10.14 -5.83
C ALA A 121 9.47 -11.55 -6.41
N PRO A 122 8.47 -12.23 -6.97
CA PRO A 122 8.67 -13.53 -7.62
C PRO A 122 9.60 -13.45 -8.83
N LEU A 123 9.52 -12.35 -9.61
CA LEU A 123 10.41 -12.11 -10.75
C LEU A 123 11.84 -11.87 -10.30
N HIS A 124 12.03 -11.08 -9.24
CA HIS A 124 13.33 -10.81 -8.66
C HIS A 124 14.00 -12.07 -8.14
N LYS A 125 13.23 -12.90 -7.44
CA LYS A 125 13.72 -14.18 -6.90
C LYS A 125 14.17 -15.15 -8.01
N LYS A 126 13.44 -15.21 -9.15
CA LYS A 126 13.71 -16.17 -10.22
C LYS A 126 14.70 -15.67 -11.25
N TYR A 127 14.62 -14.40 -11.63
CA TYR A 127 15.38 -13.84 -12.76
C TYR A 127 16.35 -12.72 -12.38
N GLY A 128 16.20 -12.14 -11.18
CA GLY A 128 16.92 -10.92 -10.77
C GLY A 128 16.41 -9.67 -11.49
N VAL A 129 15.79 -8.76 -10.77
CA VAL A 129 15.36 -7.45 -11.32
C VAL A 129 16.54 -6.49 -11.29
N LYS A 130 16.92 -5.93 -12.43
CA LYS A 130 18.01 -4.93 -12.56
C LYS A 130 17.50 -3.50 -12.55
N ARG A 131 16.39 -3.26 -13.30
CA ARG A 131 15.84 -1.92 -13.50
C ARG A 131 14.33 -1.96 -13.58
N VAL A 132 13.71 -0.94 -13.00
CA VAL A 132 12.25 -0.71 -13.06
C VAL A 132 11.99 0.74 -13.48
N ILE A 133 11.17 0.92 -14.50
CA ILE A 133 10.55 2.19 -14.82
C ILE A 133 9.07 2.04 -14.55
N VAL A 134 8.51 2.88 -13.70
CA VAL A 134 7.09 2.83 -13.37
C VAL A 134 6.43 4.19 -13.57
N SER A 135 5.29 4.17 -14.24
CA SER A 135 4.35 5.30 -14.25
C SER A 135 3.08 4.85 -13.54
N THR A 136 2.71 5.57 -12.48
CA THR A 136 1.50 5.25 -11.71
C THR A 136 0.34 6.14 -12.15
N TYR A 137 -0.86 5.57 -12.19
CA TYR A 137 -2.13 6.23 -12.45
C TYR A 137 -2.98 6.06 -11.19
N GLN A 138 -2.85 7.02 -10.27
CA GLN A 138 -3.35 6.87 -8.91
C GLN A 138 -4.76 7.41 -8.76
N SER A 139 -5.60 6.60 -8.13
CA SER A 139 -6.92 6.99 -7.64
C SER A 139 -6.83 8.17 -6.66
N ILE A 140 -7.82 9.04 -6.70
CA ILE A 140 -7.97 10.18 -5.78
C ILE A 140 -8.18 9.73 -4.32
N THR A 141 -8.65 8.50 -4.08
CA THR A 141 -8.87 7.96 -2.73
C THR A 141 -7.60 7.90 -1.89
N GLY A 142 -6.41 7.81 -2.53
CA GLY A 142 -5.12 7.88 -1.84
C GLY A 142 -4.83 9.23 -1.18
N THR A 143 -5.51 10.31 -1.61
CA THR A 143 -5.43 11.64 -0.97
C THR A 143 -6.47 11.81 0.14
N GLY A 144 -7.52 10.98 0.14
CA GLY A 144 -8.55 10.97 1.18
C GLY A 144 -9.89 11.57 0.73
N ILE A 145 -10.84 11.63 1.67
CA ILE A 145 -12.24 11.97 1.39
C ILE A 145 -12.43 13.36 0.78
N LYS A 146 -11.60 14.33 1.12
CA LYS A 146 -11.68 15.67 0.56
C LYS A 146 -11.38 15.70 -0.94
N ALA A 147 -10.48 14.85 -1.43
CA ALA A 147 -10.19 14.73 -2.86
C ALA A 147 -11.34 14.07 -3.62
N VAL A 148 -12.02 13.10 -3.01
CA VAL A 148 -13.24 12.52 -3.56
C VAL A 148 -14.32 13.59 -3.69
N GLN A 149 -14.53 14.39 -2.65
CA GLN A 149 -15.48 15.48 -2.66
C GLN A 149 -15.15 16.55 -3.72
N GLN A 150 -13.85 16.88 -3.90
CA GLN A 150 -13.42 17.78 -4.97
C GLN A 150 -13.83 17.25 -6.35
N LEU A 151 -13.52 15.98 -6.66
CA LEU A 151 -13.89 15.37 -7.94
C LEU A 151 -15.41 15.38 -8.15
N GLU A 152 -16.19 15.06 -7.13
CA GLU A 152 -17.65 15.10 -7.21
C GLU A 152 -18.19 16.50 -7.49
N ASN A 153 -17.67 17.51 -6.77
CA ASN A 153 -18.06 18.91 -6.96
C ASN A 153 -17.74 19.36 -8.40
N GLU A 154 -16.50 19.14 -8.85
CA GLU A 154 -16.07 19.49 -10.20
C GLU A 154 -16.89 18.78 -11.28
N SER A 155 -17.26 17.51 -11.08
CA SER A 155 -18.07 16.75 -12.02
C SER A 155 -19.50 17.29 -12.18
N LYS A 156 -20.03 17.92 -11.12
CA LYS A 156 -21.35 18.56 -11.07
C LYS A 156 -21.31 20.06 -11.42
N GLY A 157 -20.12 20.63 -11.67
CA GLY A 157 -19.94 22.07 -11.89
C GLY A 157 -20.21 22.90 -10.64
N VAL A 158 -20.00 22.34 -9.45
CA VAL A 158 -20.18 23.01 -8.15
C VAL A 158 -18.81 23.47 -7.63
N GLU A 159 -18.73 24.72 -7.16
CA GLU A 159 -17.55 25.22 -6.46
C GLU A 159 -17.38 24.53 -5.09
N GLY A 160 -16.12 24.27 -4.70
CA GLY A 160 -15.79 23.63 -3.43
C GLY A 160 -14.33 23.76 -3.05
N GLU A 161 -13.96 23.18 -1.90
CA GLU A 161 -12.57 23.15 -1.44
C GLU A 161 -11.72 22.36 -2.46
N MET A 162 -10.61 22.97 -2.88
CA MET A 162 -9.61 22.32 -3.75
C MET A 162 -8.48 21.74 -2.90
N VAL A 163 -8.28 20.45 -3.00
CA VAL A 163 -7.17 19.71 -2.37
C VAL A 163 -5.97 19.66 -3.30
N TYR A 164 -6.22 19.59 -4.60
CA TYR A 164 -5.20 19.66 -5.64
C TYR A 164 -5.01 21.10 -6.14
N PRO A 165 -3.81 21.45 -6.63
CA PRO A 165 -3.54 22.79 -7.16
C PRO A 165 -4.30 23.11 -8.45
N TYR A 166 -4.82 22.09 -9.13
CA TYR A 166 -5.59 22.18 -10.38
C TYR A 166 -6.82 21.27 -10.32
N PRO A 167 -7.85 21.55 -11.15
CA PRO A 167 -8.98 20.65 -11.29
C PRO A 167 -8.52 19.25 -11.65
N ILE A 168 -9.15 18.26 -11.00
CA ILE A 168 -8.88 16.83 -11.27
C ILE A 168 -9.87 16.23 -12.26
N HIS A 169 -11.10 16.73 -12.32
CA HIS A 169 -12.11 16.26 -13.25
C HIS A 169 -11.65 16.46 -14.70
N LYS A 170 -11.66 15.40 -15.50
CA LYS A 170 -11.17 15.37 -16.89
C LYS A 170 -9.69 15.78 -17.04
N ASN A 171 -8.87 15.53 -16.02
CA ASN A 171 -7.48 15.94 -16.01
C ASN A 171 -6.59 14.79 -15.49
N ALA A 172 -5.28 14.90 -15.75
CA ALA A 172 -4.24 14.05 -15.19
C ALA A 172 -3.16 14.95 -14.58
N LEU A 173 -2.91 14.82 -13.27
CA LEU A 173 -1.95 15.65 -12.55
C LEU A 173 -0.67 14.85 -12.29
N PRO A 174 0.46 15.16 -12.95
CA PRO A 174 1.74 14.51 -12.70
C PRO A 174 2.38 15.03 -11.40
N HIS A 175 1.62 14.95 -10.31
CA HIS A 175 1.96 15.53 -9.03
C HIS A 175 1.23 14.79 -7.90
N CYS A 176 1.96 13.92 -7.21
CA CYS A 176 1.50 13.24 -6.00
C CYS A 176 2.48 13.53 -4.86
N ASP A 177 2.01 14.13 -3.75
CA ASP A 177 2.84 14.57 -2.64
C ASP A 177 3.74 15.79 -3.03
N ILE A 178 4.63 16.25 -2.18
CA ILE A 178 5.49 17.43 -2.39
C ILE A 178 6.72 17.07 -3.22
N PHE A 179 7.23 18.05 -3.99
CA PHE A 179 8.48 17.91 -4.75
C PHE A 179 9.70 17.94 -3.83
N GLU A 180 10.69 17.09 -4.14
CA GLU A 180 12.03 17.11 -3.58
C GLU A 180 12.99 17.93 -4.51
N GLU A 181 14.18 18.28 -4.02
CA GLU A 181 15.17 19.10 -4.77
C GLU A 181 15.64 18.43 -6.08
N ASN A 182 15.59 17.11 -6.15
CA ASN A 182 15.96 16.33 -7.34
C ASN A 182 14.89 16.32 -8.44
N GLY A 183 13.78 17.03 -8.26
CA GLY A 183 12.66 17.11 -9.19
C GLY A 183 11.65 15.96 -9.09
N TYR A 184 11.92 14.94 -8.29
CA TYR A 184 10.94 13.91 -7.97
C TYR A 184 9.97 14.39 -6.88
N THR A 185 8.79 13.79 -6.83
CA THR A 185 7.92 13.93 -5.67
C THR A 185 8.30 12.93 -4.58
N LYS A 186 7.89 13.20 -3.33
CA LYS A 186 8.05 12.23 -2.24
C LYS A 186 7.36 10.90 -2.55
N GLU A 187 6.22 10.93 -3.24
CA GLU A 187 5.52 9.72 -3.65
C GLU A 187 6.38 8.86 -4.58
N GLU A 188 7.01 9.47 -5.57
CA GLU A 188 7.92 8.79 -6.49
C GLU A 188 9.14 8.21 -5.76
N MET A 189 9.70 8.96 -4.81
CA MET A 189 10.84 8.51 -4.01
C MET A 189 10.49 7.37 -3.03
N LYS A 190 9.21 7.25 -2.60
CA LYS A 190 8.74 6.07 -1.86
C LYS A 190 8.87 4.81 -2.72
N LEU A 191 8.38 4.85 -3.96
CA LEU A 191 8.53 3.73 -4.92
C LEU A 191 9.99 3.33 -5.09
N VAL A 192 10.90 4.30 -5.22
CA VAL A 192 12.34 4.04 -5.39
C VAL A 192 12.97 3.40 -4.15
N ARG A 193 12.73 4.00 -2.98
CA ARG A 193 13.43 3.64 -1.73
C ARG A 193 12.83 2.38 -1.09
N GLU A 194 11.50 2.30 -1.04
CA GLU A 194 10.80 1.20 -0.38
C GLU A 194 10.94 -0.11 -1.16
N THR A 195 10.92 -0.08 -2.51
CA THR A 195 11.17 -1.26 -3.34
C THR A 195 12.50 -1.94 -3.01
N LYS A 196 13.56 -1.16 -2.91
CA LYS A 196 14.90 -1.67 -2.56
C LYS A 196 14.90 -2.30 -1.17
N LYS A 197 14.26 -1.65 -0.20
CA LYS A 197 14.20 -2.12 1.18
C LYS A 197 13.38 -3.41 1.30
N ILE A 198 12.23 -3.50 0.64
CA ILE A 198 11.35 -4.69 0.70
C ILE A 198 12.01 -5.88 0.00
N LEU A 199 12.59 -5.66 -1.19
CA LEU A 199 13.28 -6.71 -1.95
C LEU A 199 14.71 -6.99 -1.46
N GLN A 200 15.19 -6.26 -0.45
CA GLN A 200 16.53 -6.39 0.14
C GLN A 200 17.68 -6.29 -0.89
N ASP A 201 17.47 -5.51 -1.95
CA ASP A 201 18.48 -5.28 -2.97
C ASP A 201 18.61 -3.79 -3.32
N ASN A 202 19.74 -3.21 -2.89
CA ASN A 202 20.08 -1.80 -3.16
C ASN A 202 20.59 -1.56 -4.60
N HIS A 203 20.86 -2.61 -5.37
CA HIS A 203 21.38 -2.50 -6.73
C HIS A 203 20.27 -2.30 -7.76
N ILE A 204 19.02 -2.61 -7.43
CA ILE A 204 17.88 -2.38 -8.32
C ILE A 204 17.77 -0.89 -8.64
N LYS A 205 17.79 -0.56 -9.94
CA LYS A 205 17.59 0.81 -10.41
C LYS A 205 16.09 1.06 -10.60
N VAL A 206 15.52 1.99 -9.86
CA VAL A 206 14.09 2.33 -9.94
C VAL A 206 13.94 3.80 -10.27
N THR A 207 13.07 4.12 -11.23
CA THR A 207 12.59 5.48 -11.49
C THR A 207 11.07 5.47 -11.62
N ALA A 208 10.41 6.51 -11.13
CA ALA A 208 8.96 6.59 -11.07
C ALA A 208 8.45 7.95 -11.55
N THR A 209 7.26 7.93 -12.14
CA THR A 209 6.44 9.13 -12.38
C THR A 209 5.06 8.86 -11.81
N ALA A 210 4.65 9.67 -10.83
CA ALA A 210 3.36 9.50 -10.17
C ALA A 210 2.33 10.49 -10.68
N VAL A 211 1.22 9.97 -11.21
CA VAL A 211 0.15 10.75 -11.81
C VAL A 211 -1.15 10.52 -11.06
N ARG A 212 -1.83 11.59 -10.64
CA ARG A 212 -3.18 11.53 -10.10
C ARG A 212 -4.19 11.61 -11.24
N ILE A 213 -5.14 10.69 -11.25
CA ILE A 213 -6.22 10.64 -12.26
C ILE A 213 -7.60 10.64 -11.58
N PRO A 214 -8.67 11.06 -12.28
CA PRO A 214 -10.02 11.18 -11.72
C PRO A 214 -10.73 9.82 -11.61
N VAL A 215 -10.12 8.90 -10.87
CA VAL A 215 -10.60 7.52 -10.68
C VAL A 215 -10.74 7.23 -9.19
N VAL A 216 -11.76 6.46 -8.83
CA VAL A 216 -11.98 5.86 -7.52
C VAL A 216 -11.77 4.35 -7.67
N GLY A 217 -11.38 3.66 -6.59
CA GLY A 217 -11.37 2.20 -6.54
C GLY A 217 -10.04 1.51 -6.86
N GLY A 218 -8.96 2.23 -7.02
CA GLY A 218 -7.65 1.58 -7.14
C GLY A 218 -6.60 2.37 -7.91
N HIS A 219 -5.35 2.01 -7.67
CA HIS A 219 -4.19 2.52 -8.42
C HIS A 219 -3.84 1.57 -9.54
N SER A 220 -3.44 2.14 -10.68
CA SER A 220 -2.88 1.39 -11.80
C SER A 220 -1.44 1.80 -12.03
N GLU A 221 -0.64 0.88 -12.58
CA GLU A 221 0.78 1.10 -12.86
C GLU A 221 1.17 0.50 -14.20
N SER A 222 1.85 1.29 -15.02
CA SER A 222 2.59 0.81 -16.18
C SER A 222 4.03 0.58 -15.76
N VAL A 223 4.47 -0.67 -15.80
CA VAL A 223 5.79 -1.07 -15.31
C VAL A 223 6.61 -1.71 -16.42
N ASN A 224 7.81 -1.20 -16.64
CA ASN A 224 8.83 -1.76 -17.51
C ASN A 224 9.97 -2.29 -16.64
N ILE A 225 10.31 -3.58 -16.81
CA ILE A 225 11.20 -4.31 -15.91
C ILE A 225 12.31 -4.98 -16.72
N GLU A 226 13.55 -4.59 -16.48
CA GLU A 226 14.74 -5.28 -16.98
C GLU A 226 15.14 -6.39 -16.02
N LEU A 227 15.16 -7.62 -16.51
CA LEU A 227 15.53 -8.83 -15.78
C LEU A 227 17.01 -9.18 -15.99
N GLY A 228 17.57 -9.91 -15.04
CA GLY A 228 18.98 -10.34 -15.07
C GLY A 228 19.25 -11.52 -16.00
N SER A 229 18.22 -12.26 -16.39
CA SER A 229 18.32 -13.44 -17.25
C SER A 229 17.16 -13.54 -18.24
N PRO A 230 17.32 -14.27 -19.34
CA PRO A 230 16.26 -14.52 -20.31
C PRO A 230 15.00 -15.17 -19.68
N PHE A 231 13.86 -14.90 -20.24
CA PHE A 231 12.56 -15.41 -19.79
C PHE A 231 11.66 -15.75 -20.97
N SER A 232 10.62 -16.56 -20.72
CA SER A 232 9.46 -16.67 -21.59
C SER A 232 8.25 -16.00 -20.96
N LEU A 233 7.30 -15.49 -21.75
CA LEU A 233 6.07 -14.90 -21.25
C LEU A 233 5.19 -15.93 -20.55
N GLU A 234 5.22 -17.16 -21.01
CA GLU A 234 4.52 -18.30 -20.42
C GLU A 234 5.02 -18.57 -19.01
N ASP A 235 6.34 -18.64 -18.82
CA ASP A 235 6.96 -18.82 -17.50
C ASP A 235 6.64 -17.67 -16.54
N ILE A 236 6.61 -16.42 -17.04
CA ILE A 236 6.23 -15.24 -16.25
C ILE A 236 4.77 -15.36 -15.79
N LYS A 237 3.85 -15.70 -16.72
CA LYS A 237 2.43 -15.87 -16.42
C LYS A 237 2.18 -16.99 -15.41
N GLU A 238 2.82 -18.13 -15.59
CA GLU A 238 2.74 -19.25 -14.67
C GLU A 238 3.26 -18.88 -13.28
N LEU A 239 4.43 -18.21 -13.20
CA LEU A 239 5.02 -17.76 -11.96
C LEU A 239 4.08 -16.81 -11.19
N LEU A 240 3.51 -15.84 -11.88
CA LEU A 240 2.60 -14.87 -11.28
C LEU A 240 1.26 -15.48 -10.89
N ASN A 241 0.71 -16.42 -11.68
CA ASN A 241 -0.50 -17.17 -11.32
C ASN A 241 -0.32 -18.02 -10.05
N ASN A 242 0.90 -18.50 -9.79
CA ASN A 242 1.22 -19.29 -8.61
C ASN A 242 1.68 -18.43 -7.43
N THR A 243 1.67 -17.10 -7.57
CA THR A 243 2.04 -16.16 -6.50
C THR A 243 0.81 -15.82 -5.66
N ASN A 244 0.90 -16.08 -4.35
CA ASN A 244 -0.18 -15.76 -3.42
C ASN A 244 -0.49 -14.25 -3.43
N GLY A 245 -1.78 -13.90 -3.46
CA GLY A 245 -2.24 -12.51 -3.51
C GLY A 245 -2.12 -11.82 -4.88
N VAL A 246 -1.64 -12.55 -5.92
CA VAL A 246 -1.58 -12.06 -7.30
C VAL A 246 -2.59 -12.80 -8.17
N THR A 247 -3.31 -12.07 -9.01
CA THR A 247 -4.24 -12.62 -9.99
C THR A 247 -3.86 -12.14 -11.39
N VAL A 248 -3.54 -13.07 -12.29
CA VAL A 248 -3.25 -12.76 -13.69
C VAL A 248 -4.56 -12.63 -14.47
N LYS A 249 -4.75 -11.47 -15.11
CA LYS A 249 -5.88 -11.15 -15.98
C LYS A 249 -5.35 -10.61 -17.31
N ASP A 250 -4.97 -11.52 -18.22
CA ASP A 250 -4.21 -11.16 -19.43
C ASP A 250 -4.72 -11.91 -20.67
N ASN A 251 -6.00 -11.70 -21.03
CA ASN A 251 -6.58 -12.15 -22.29
C ASN A 251 -6.88 -10.96 -23.18
N THR A 252 -5.90 -10.56 -23.99
CA THR A 252 -6.01 -9.39 -24.89
C THR A 252 -7.02 -9.58 -26.02
N PHE A 253 -7.22 -10.79 -26.50
CA PHE A 253 -8.21 -11.09 -27.55
C PHE A 253 -9.65 -10.94 -27.04
N GLY A 254 -9.88 -11.24 -25.76
CA GLY A 254 -11.17 -11.08 -25.09
C GLY A 254 -11.32 -9.74 -24.37
N ASN A 255 -10.43 -8.77 -24.57
CA ASN A 255 -10.41 -7.48 -23.87
C ASN A 255 -10.44 -7.61 -22.34
N SER A 256 -9.85 -8.69 -21.81
CA SER A 256 -9.78 -8.95 -20.37
C SER A 256 -8.42 -8.57 -19.81
N TYR A 257 -8.37 -7.46 -19.10
CA TYR A 257 -7.17 -6.90 -18.47
C TYR A 257 -7.54 -6.19 -17.16
N PRO A 258 -6.58 -5.95 -16.24
CA PRO A 258 -6.87 -5.28 -14.98
C PRO A 258 -7.31 -3.84 -15.17
N MET A 259 -8.32 -3.42 -14.40
CA MET A 259 -8.81 -2.03 -14.32
C MET A 259 -9.23 -1.69 -12.89
N PRO A 260 -9.17 -0.43 -12.46
CA PRO A 260 -9.59 -0.02 -11.11
C PRO A 260 -11.00 -0.48 -10.74
N ILE A 261 -11.96 -0.38 -11.66
CA ILE A 261 -13.36 -0.80 -11.46
C ILE A 261 -13.52 -2.29 -11.09
N PHE A 262 -12.55 -3.14 -11.45
CA PHE A 262 -12.57 -4.56 -11.12
C PHE A 262 -11.71 -4.89 -9.90
N ALA A 263 -10.80 -4.00 -9.51
CA ALA A 263 -9.94 -4.15 -8.35
C ALA A 263 -10.60 -3.60 -7.07
N GLU A 264 -11.52 -2.64 -7.23
CA GLU A 264 -12.24 -2.02 -6.10
C GLU A 264 -12.90 -3.08 -5.21
N GLY A 265 -12.67 -2.96 -3.90
CA GLY A 265 -13.19 -3.89 -2.90
C GLY A 265 -12.48 -5.25 -2.86
N LYS A 266 -11.38 -5.46 -3.59
CA LYS A 266 -10.65 -6.73 -3.64
C LYS A 266 -9.27 -6.63 -3.01
N ASP A 267 -8.81 -7.75 -2.44
CA ASP A 267 -7.52 -7.82 -1.75
C ASP A 267 -6.37 -8.25 -2.67
N GLU A 268 -6.67 -8.74 -3.87
CA GLU A 268 -5.66 -9.22 -4.82
C GLU A 268 -5.00 -8.07 -5.58
N VAL A 269 -3.77 -8.30 -5.98
CA VAL A 269 -3.06 -7.51 -6.98
C VAL A 269 -3.27 -8.14 -8.34
N PHE A 270 -3.87 -7.40 -9.26
CA PHE A 270 -4.15 -7.87 -10.62
C PHE A 270 -3.03 -7.47 -11.56
N VAL A 271 -2.54 -8.45 -12.34
CA VAL A 271 -1.47 -8.25 -13.34
C VAL A 271 -1.95 -8.67 -14.72
N GLY A 272 -1.64 -7.86 -15.73
CA GLY A 272 -1.96 -8.17 -17.11
C GLY A 272 -1.19 -7.30 -18.09
N ARG A 273 -1.59 -7.33 -19.38
CA ARG A 273 -0.91 -6.61 -20.46
C ARG A 273 0.58 -6.94 -20.52
N MET A 274 0.92 -8.19 -20.16
CA MET A 274 2.31 -8.67 -20.19
C MET A 274 2.78 -8.88 -21.62
N ARG A 275 3.93 -8.30 -21.93
CA ARG A 275 4.56 -8.38 -23.25
C ARG A 275 6.06 -8.10 -23.15
N VAL A 276 6.82 -8.72 -24.03
CA VAL A 276 8.25 -8.43 -24.18
C VAL A 276 8.43 -6.98 -24.62
N ASP A 277 9.44 -6.31 -24.14
CA ASP A 277 9.90 -5.03 -24.68
C ASP A 277 10.92 -5.32 -25.77
N GLU A 278 10.54 -5.03 -27.02
CA GLU A 278 11.38 -5.28 -28.19
C GLU A 278 12.57 -4.31 -28.30
N THR A 279 12.62 -3.26 -27.45
CA THR A 279 13.65 -2.21 -27.50
C THR A 279 14.82 -2.46 -26.56
N ASN A 280 14.68 -3.41 -25.63
CA ASN A 280 15.72 -3.73 -24.66
C ASN A 280 15.67 -5.23 -24.28
N GLU A 281 16.85 -5.87 -24.26
CA GLU A 281 16.96 -7.30 -23.96
C GLU A 281 16.44 -7.61 -22.54
N ASN A 282 15.90 -8.83 -22.39
CA ASN A 282 15.38 -9.34 -21.11
C ASN A 282 14.42 -8.40 -20.39
N THR A 283 13.65 -7.62 -21.15
CA THR A 283 12.78 -6.59 -20.61
C THR A 283 11.31 -6.91 -20.85
N LEU A 284 10.53 -6.73 -19.82
CA LEU A 284 9.09 -7.03 -19.72
C LEU A 284 8.30 -5.77 -19.44
N ASN A 285 7.20 -5.58 -20.17
CA ASN A 285 6.18 -4.59 -19.84
C ASN A 285 4.98 -5.30 -19.20
N MET A 286 4.42 -4.71 -18.13
CA MET A 286 3.18 -5.18 -17.51
C MET A 286 2.31 -4.03 -16.99
N TRP A 287 1.06 -4.35 -16.74
CA TRP A 287 0.08 -3.45 -16.13
C TRP A 287 -0.41 -4.07 -14.83
N ILE A 288 -0.30 -3.31 -13.73
CA ILE A 288 -0.63 -3.77 -12.38
C ILE A 288 -1.74 -2.87 -11.84
N VAL A 289 -2.75 -3.48 -11.21
CA VAL A 289 -3.85 -2.75 -10.58
C VAL A 289 -4.20 -3.39 -9.25
N ALA A 290 -4.38 -2.57 -8.21
CA ALA A 290 -4.91 -3.02 -6.92
C ALA A 290 -5.73 -1.93 -6.23
N ASP A 291 -6.63 -2.33 -5.35
CA ASP A 291 -7.30 -1.40 -4.46
C ASP A 291 -6.32 -0.83 -3.43
N ASN A 292 -6.05 0.47 -3.54
CA ASN A 292 -5.08 1.18 -2.72
C ASN A 292 -5.49 1.31 -1.24
N LEU A 293 -6.78 1.18 -0.93
CA LEU A 293 -7.30 1.20 0.44
C LEU A 293 -7.29 -0.19 1.09
N ARG A 294 -7.32 -1.25 0.27
CA ARG A 294 -7.29 -2.64 0.72
C ARG A 294 -5.86 -3.18 0.74
N LYS A 295 -5.42 -3.92 -0.28
CA LYS A 295 -4.04 -4.45 -0.30
C LYS A 295 -3.00 -3.35 -0.14
N GLY A 296 -3.24 -2.18 -0.71
CA GLY A 296 -2.35 -1.02 -0.56
C GLY A 296 -2.24 -0.43 0.85
N ALA A 297 -3.14 -0.78 1.77
CA ALA A 297 -3.14 -0.24 3.14
C ALA A 297 -3.74 -1.21 4.16
N ALA A 298 -5.08 -1.27 4.26
CA ALA A 298 -5.78 -1.95 5.35
C ALA A 298 -5.51 -3.45 5.37
N THR A 299 -5.62 -4.13 4.24
CA THR A 299 -5.43 -5.58 4.15
C THR A 299 -3.99 -5.97 4.47
N ASN A 300 -3.00 -5.26 3.91
CA ASN A 300 -1.60 -5.53 4.21
C ASN A 300 -1.28 -5.36 5.72
N THR A 301 -1.85 -4.31 6.33
CA THR A 301 -1.71 -4.06 7.78
C THR A 301 -2.29 -5.20 8.62
N ILE A 302 -3.51 -5.66 8.28
CA ILE A 302 -4.16 -6.75 9.00
C ILE A 302 -3.42 -8.07 8.79
N GLN A 303 -2.93 -8.34 7.59
CA GLN A 303 -2.09 -9.51 7.32
C GLN A 303 -0.80 -9.51 8.13
N ILE A 304 -0.18 -8.34 8.37
CA ILE A 304 0.96 -8.24 9.30
C ILE A 304 0.52 -8.64 10.71
N ALA A 305 -0.62 -8.14 11.18
CA ALA A 305 -1.15 -8.50 12.50
C ALA A 305 -1.49 -9.99 12.60
N GLU A 306 -2.11 -10.59 11.58
CA GLU A 306 -2.36 -12.04 11.49
C GLU A 306 -1.06 -12.84 11.60
N TYR A 307 -0.01 -12.44 10.86
CA TYR A 307 1.29 -13.09 10.92
C TYR A 307 1.89 -13.04 12.33
N LEU A 308 1.80 -11.89 13.02
CA LEU A 308 2.28 -11.76 14.40
C LEU A 308 1.56 -12.74 15.34
N ILE A 309 0.24 -12.89 15.18
CA ILE A 309 -0.57 -13.83 15.99
C ILE A 309 -0.19 -15.28 15.67
N ASP A 310 -0.14 -15.65 14.40
CA ASP A 310 0.18 -17.02 13.97
C ASP A 310 1.56 -17.47 14.44
N LYS A 311 2.52 -16.57 14.45
CA LYS A 311 3.90 -16.83 14.92
C LYS A 311 4.07 -16.63 16.43
N LYS A 312 3.07 -16.15 17.14
CA LYS A 312 3.12 -15.84 18.57
C LYS A 312 4.25 -14.89 18.95
N ILE A 313 4.40 -13.83 18.15
CA ILE A 313 5.41 -12.77 18.32
C ILE A 313 4.79 -11.39 18.60
N TYR A 314 3.65 -11.37 19.28
CA TYR A 314 2.94 -10.17 19.73
C TYR A 314 3.07 -9.95 21.25
#